data_302ac9a5e97c598d67d3bd6cf3388e13
#
_entry.id   302ac9a5e97c598d67d3bd6cf3388e13
#
_cell.length_a   1.000
_cell.length_b   1.000
_cell.length_c   1.000
_cell.angle_alpha   90.00
_cell.angle_beta   90.00
_cell.angle_gamma   90.00
#
_symmetry.space_group_name_H-M   'P 1'
#
loop_
_entity.id
_entity.type
_entity.pdbx_description
1 polymer ?
#
loop_
_entity_poly.entity_id
_entity_poly.type
_entity_poly.pdbx_seq_one_letter_code
_entity_poly.pdbx_strand_id
1 'polypeptide(L)'
;MLLVIIFTILTTLSDGMFHTSYETNVEANFEACNAVVDDMIYCLQTDPELLSEKYFVGIGMQGDAKKNVFYLEWKESSYVPERQYSRLLLDVLVNEKPFLKDVVIEAFVADSLSGDRRDIRVDIHYAGMLIKEAYGSFHVQPTSENTALIGMDVHIKFGWFFRIFISHKVYSETIDWRLARFVQNLQLLAEGTEVSDDYWKKIDNEITN
;
A
#
# COMPACT_ATOMS: atom_id res chain seq x y z
N MET A 1 -22.15 -9.75 15.17
CA MET A 1 -22.40 -8.30 15.10
C MET A 1 -21.59 -7.80 13.90
N LEU A 2 -22.25 -7.48 12.80
CA LEU A 2 -21.57 -7.03 11.58
C LEU A 2 -21.03 -5.64 11.85
N LEU A 3 -19.73 -5.50 12.03
CA LEU A 3 -19.09 -4.20 12.15
C LEU A 3 -19.17 -3.53 10.78
N VAL A 4 -20.07 -2.58 10.61
CA VAL A 4 -20.11 -1.74 9.40
C VAL A 4 -18.93 -0.79 9.51
N ILE A 5 -17.81 -1.17 8.94
CA ILE A 5 -16.65 -0.29 8.82
C ILE A 5 -17.00 0.70 7.72
N ILE A 6 -17.23 1.94 8.11
CA ILE A 6 -17.46 3.04 7.15
C ILE A 6 -16.10 3.44 6.60
N PHE A 7 -15.80 3.00 5.39
CA PHE A 7 -14.60 3.40 4.66
C PHE A 7 -14.92 4.64 3.81
N THR A 8 -14.07 5.61 3.86
CA THR A 8 -14.11 6.72 2.91
C THR A 8 -12.86 6.67 2.05
N ILE A 9 -12.99 6.14 0.84
CA ILE A 9 -11.95 6.30 -0.18
C ILE A 9 -12.35 7.48 -1.05
N LEU A 10 -11.47 8.44 -1.16
CA LEU A 10 -11.64 9.58 -2.02
C LEU A 10 -10.50 9.63 -3.03
N THR A 11 -10.81 9.42 -4.31
CA THR A 11 -9.83 9.59 -5.38
C THR A 11 -10.18 10.80 -6.22
N THR A 12 -9.22 11.67 -6.40
CA THR A 12 -9.29 12.86 -7.25
C THR A 12 -8.21 12.82 -8.32
N LEU A 13 -8.44 13.55 -9.41
CA LEU A 13 -7.46 13.73 -10.49
C LEU A 13 -7.26 15.22 -10.73
N SER A 14 -6.06 15.71 -10.48
CA SER A 14 -5.68 17.11 -10.73
C SER A 14 -4.32 17.14 -11.42
N ASP A 15 -4.18 17.91 -12.49
CA ASP A 15 -2.94 18.06 -13.27
C ASP A 15 -2.28 16.76 -13.71
N GLY A 16 -3.12 15.71 -13.91
CA GLY A 16 -2.68 14.38 -14.27
C GLY A 16 -2.03 13.58 -13.14
N MET A 17 -2.16 14.05 -11.90
CA MET A 17 -1.83 13.38 -10.67
C MET A 17 -3.11 12.78 -10.07
N PHE A 18 -3.11 11.48 -9.82
CA PHE A 18 -4.12 10.82 -9.00
C PHE A 18 -3.76 11.01 -7.54
N HIS A 19 -4.73 11.39 -6.75
CA HIS A 19 -4.62 11.49 -5.31
C HIS A 19 -5.70 10.60 -4.69
N THR A 20 -5.30 9.60 -3.92
CA THR A 20 -6.20 8.72 -3.18
C THR A 20 -5.94 8.87 -1.69
N SER A 21 -6.99 9.21 -0.95
CA SER A 21 -6.98 9.31 0.50
C SER A 21 -7.85 8.21 1.11
N TYR A 22 -7.37 7.61 2.19
CA TYR A 22 -8.07 6.57 2.92
C TYR A 22 -7.81 6.70 4.41
N GLU A 23 -8.88 6.64 5.21
CA GLU A 23 -8.79 6.65 6.67
C GLU A 23 -9.68 5.57 7.28
N THR A 24 -9.23 4.97 8.37
CA THR A 24 -9.98 3.99 9.16
C THR A 24 -9.66 4.10 10.64
N ASN A 25 -10.69 3.86 11.48
CA ASN A 25 -10.48 3.68 12.91
C ASN A 25 -10.07 2.22 13.18
N VAL A 26 -9.16 2.05 14.11
CA VAL A 26 -8.56 0.77 14.50
C VAL A 26 -8.85 0.52 15.97
N GLU A 27 -9.34 -0.66 16.29
CA GLU A 27 -9.59 -1.14 17.65
C GLU A 27 -8.27 -1.61 18.31
N ALA A 28 -7.24 -0.77 18.21
CA ALA A 28 -5.95 -0.96 18.82
C ALA A 28 -5.38 0.38 19.28
N ASN A 29 -4.57 0.36 20.33
CA ASN A 29 -3.97 1.59 20.84
C ASN A 29 -2.84 2.09 19.92
N PHE A 30 -2.42 3.31 20.16
CA PHE A 30 -1.38 3.97 19.37
C PHE A 30 -0.06 3.20 19.35
N GLU A 31 0.33 2.55 20.46
CA GLU A 31 1.57 1.78 20.55
C GLU A 31 1.52 0.53 19.67
N ALA A 32 0.40 -0.19 19.65
CA ALA A 32 0.22 -1.36 18.78
C ALA A 32 0.27 -0.98 17.30
N CYS A 33 -0.37 0.14 16.93
CA CYS A 33 -0.30 0.65 15.57
C CYS A 33 1.13 1.05 15.18
N ASN A 34 1.87 1.72 16.07
CA ASN A 34 3.26 2.08 15.84
C ASN A 34 4.17 0.86 15.70
N ALA A 35 3.95 -0.20 16.49
CA ALA A 35 4.74 -1.43 16.36
C ALA A 35 4.57 -2.08 14.98
N VAL A 36 3.35 -2.06 14.42
CA VAL A 36 3.09 -2.54 13.05
C VAL A 36 3.82 -1.69 12.01
N VAL A 37 3.82 -0.37 12.20
CA VAL A 37 4.53 0.56 11.29
C VAL A 37 6.04 0.37 11.38
N ASP A 38 6.60 0.20 12.59
CA ASP A 38 8.03 -0.06 12.80
C ASP A 38 8.45 -1.35 12.08
N ASP A 39 7.67 -2.40 12.24
CA ASP A 39 7.93 -3.68 11.58
C ASP A 39 7.81 -3.56 10.05
N MET A 40 6.84 -2.81 9.54
CA MET A 40 6.70 -2.55 8.11
C MET A 40 7.92 -1.81 7.53
N ILE A 41 8.40 -0.78 8.22
CA ILE A 41 9.61 -0.04 7.82
C ILE A 41 10.83 -0.96 7.90
N TYR A 42 10.95 -1.76 8.95
CA TYR A 42 12.02 -2.73 9.10
C TYR A 42 12.02 -3.75 7.95
N CYS A 43 10.88 -4.33 7.60
CA CYS A 43 10.75 -5.24 6.47
C CYS A 43 11.16 -4.55 5.15
N LEU A 44 10.72 -3.32 4.91
CA LEU A 44 11.10 -2.57 3.71
C LEU A 44 12.62 -2.38 3.59
N GLN A 45 13.31 -2.23 4.72
CA GLN A 45 14.75 -2.01 4.77
C GLN A 45 15.57 -3.30 4.72
N THR A 46 15.05 -4.41 5.22
CA THR A 46 15.82 -5.64 5.41
C THR A 46 15.36 -6.80 4.54
N ASP A 47 14.06 -6.93 4.34
CA ASP A 47 13.43 -8.05 3.64
C ASP A 47 12.12 -7.63 2.95
N PRO A 48 12.20 -7.02 1.75
CA PRO A 48 11.01 -6.62 1.01
C PRO A 48 10.11 -7.77 0.56
N GLU A 49 10.61 -8.99 0.48
CA GLU A 49 9.79 -10.16 0.22
C GLU A 49 8.84 -10.40 1.40
N LEU A 50 9.37 -10.38 2.62
CA LEU A 50 8.58 -10.45 3.84
C LEU A 50 7.59 -9.28 3.96
N LEU A 51 7.97 -8.08 3.52
CA LEU A 51 7.04 -6.94 3.43
C LEU A 51 5.83 -7.31 2.57
N SER A 52 6.06 -7.92 1.41
CA SER A 52 4.97 -8.35 0.51
C SER A 52 4.10 -9.42 1.14
N GLU A 53 4.71 -10.44 1.74
CA GLU A 53 4.00 -11.57 2.35
C GLU A 53 3.16 -11.16 3.57
N LYS A 54 3.54 -10.11 4.26
CA LYS A 54 2.89 -9.68 5.49
C LYS A 54 1.90 -8.53 5.30
N TYR A 55 2.28 -7.53 4.51
CA TYR A 55 1.53 -6.28 4.41
C TYR A 55 0.75 -6.12 3.10
N PHE A 56 1.18 -6.79 2.04
CA PHE A 56 0.53 -6.75 0.74
C PHE A 56 -0.29 -8.00 0.43
N VAL A 57 -0.66 -8.75 1.46
CA VAL A 57 -1.51 -9.94 1.34
C VAL A 57 -2.87 -9.57 0.74
N GLY A 58 -3.35 -10.39 -0.17
CA GLY A 58 -4.65 -10.19 -0.81
C GLY A 58 -4.73 -8.99 -1.77
N ILE A 59 -3.63 -8.28 -2.02
CA ILE A 59 -3.61 -7.10 -2.90
C ILE A 59 -3.41 -7.47 -4.38
N GLY A 60 -2.64 -8.51 -4.66
CA GLY A 60 -2.27 -8.89 -6.03
C GLY A 60 -3.21 -9.88 -6.69
N MET A 61 -3.87 -10.71 -5.93
CA MET A 61 -4.43 -11.98 -6.41
C MET A 61 -5.94 -12.02 -6.50
N GLN A 62 -6.63 -10.93 -6.15
CA GLN A 62 -8.04 -11.09 -6.00
C GLN A 62 -8.83 -10.58 -7.16
N GLY A 63 -9.55 -11.47 -7.54
CA GLY A 63 -10.64 -11.29 -7.94
C GLY A 63 -11.10 -11.38 -9.24
N ASP A 64 -11.52 -10.94 -9.84
CA ASP A 64 -12.08 -11.05 -11.15
C ASP A 64 -11.07 -11.70 -12.11
N ALA A 65 -11.27 -12.94 -12.43
CA ALA A 65 -10.58 -13.63 -13.53
C ALA A 65 -10.67 -12.88 -14.88
N LYS A 66 -11.35 -11.74 -14.89
CA LYS A 66 -11.57 -10.88 -16.06
C LYS A 66 -10.73 -9.60 -16.03
N LYS A 67 -10.05 -9.27 -14.91
CA LYS A 67 -9.22 -8.06 -14.82
C LYS A 67 -7.76 -8.42 -14.94
N ASN A 68 -6.99 -7.57 -15.60
CA ASN A 68 -5.54 -7.73 -15.64
C ASN A 68 -4.99 -7.68 -14.20
N VAL A 69 -4.37 -8.77 -13.81
CA VAL A 69 -3.75 -8.90 -12.50
C VAL A 69 -2.30 -8.50 -12.64
N PHE A 70 -1.91 -7.50 -11.86
CA PHE A 70 -0.52 -7.06 -11.79
C PHE A 70 0.14 -7.73 -10.60
N TYR A 71 1.33 -8.29 -10.83
CA TYR A 71 2.19 -8.86 -9.80
C TYR A 71 3.53 -8.15 -9.81
N LEU A 72 4.13 -8.09 -8.63
CA LEU A 72 5.51 -7.66 -8.45
C LEU A 72 6.33 -8.89 -8.08
N GLU A 73 7.24 -9.28 -8.94
CA GLU A 73 8.20 -10.35 -8.66
C GLU A 73 9.52 -9.73 -8.20
N TRP A 74 9.80 -9.91 -6.92
CA TRP A 74 11.00 -9.37 -6.29
C TRP A 74 12.23 -10.16 -6.72
N LYS A 75 13.31 -9.46 -7.10
CA LYS A 75 14.58 -10.08 -7.49
C LYS A 75 15.69 -9.80 -6.49
N GLU A 76 15.86 -8.55 -6.17
CA GLU A 76 16.90 -8.09 -5.26
C GLU A 76 16.39 -6.92 -4.44
N SER A 77 16.91 -6.81 -3.24
CA SER A 77 16.71 -5.65 -2.38
C SER A 77 18.00 -5.29 -1.67
N SER A 78 18.18 -4.02 -1.43
CA SER A 78 19.27 -3.51 -0.61
C SER A 78 18.86 -2.22 0.08
N TYR A 79 19.24 -2.09 1.34
CA TYR A 79 19.13 -0.81 2.04
C TYR A 79 20.45 -0.07 1.99
N VAL A 80 20.40 1.22 1.69
CA VAL A 80 21.57 2.12 1.63
C VAL A 80 21.50 3.08 2.81
N PRO A 81 22.15 2.77 3.95
CA PRO A 81 22.02 3.53 5.19
C PRO A 81 22.48 4.98 5.07
N GLU A 82 23.51 5.25 4.28
CA GLU A 82 24.10 6.59 4.12
C GLU A 82 23.13 7.56 3.44
N ARG A 83 22.17 7.03 2.70
CA ARG A 83 21.16 7.80 1.97
C ARG A 83 19.74 7.54 2.43
N GLN A 84 19.57 6.62 3.39
CA GLN A 84 18.26 6.25 3.99
C GLN A 84 17.21 5.86 2.95
N TYR A 85 17.57 5.05 1.95
CA TYR A 85 16.61 4.50 1.01
C TYR A 85 16.77 2.99 0.81
N SER A 86 15.67 2.35 0.46
CA SER A 86 15.64 0.97 0.01
C SER A 86 15.63 0.94 -1.51
N ARG A 87 16.55 0.18 -2.10
CA ARG A 87 16.59 -0.08 -3.54
C ARG A 87 16.03 -1.45 -3.82
N LEU A 88 15.03 -1.50 -4.64
CA LEU A 88 14.29 -2.70 -5.00
C LEU A 88 14.44 -2.97 -6.49
N LEU A 89 14.81 -4.20 -6.86
CA LEU A 89 14.81 -4.67 -8.23
C LEU A 89 13.68 -5.69 -8.37
N LEU A 90 12.79 -5.48 -9.32
CA LEU A 90 11.64 -6.33 -9.52
C LEU A 90 11.20 -6.42 -10.98
N ASP A 91 10.44 -7.44 -11.30
CA ASP A 91 9.67 -7.52 -12.54
C ASP A 91 8.20 -7.18 -12.27
N VAL A 92 7.58 -6.49 -13.21
CA VAL A 92 6.12 -6.29 -13.22
C VAL A 92 5.52 -7.30 -14.17
N LEU A 93 4.67 -8.18 -13.67
CA LEU A 93 3.97 -9.16 -14.46
C LEU A 93 2.50 -8.74 -14.64
N VAL A 94 1.96 -9.07 -15.80
CA VAL A 94 0.53 -8.93 -16.09
C VAL A 94 0.01 -10.30 -16.52
N ASN A 95 -0.94 -10.84 -15.76
CA ASN A 95 -1.47 -12.19 -16.00
C ASN A 95 -0.34 -13.23 -16.11
N GLU A 96 0.59 -13.22 -15.14
CA GLU A 96 1.75 -14.12 -15.03
C GLU A 96 2.81 -13.97 -16.14
N LYS A 97 2.67 -12.97 -17.01
CA LYS A 97 3.64 -12.71 -18.08
C LYS A 97 4.43 -11.44 -17.76
N PRO A 98 5.76 -11.47 -17.93
CA PRO A 98 6.57 -10.26 -17.73
C PRO A 98 6.12 -9.14 -18.67
N PHE A 99 5.69 -8.03 -18.06
CA PHE A 99 5.31 -6.81 -18.75
C PHE A 99 6.44 -5.80 -18.74
N LEU A 100 7.07 -5.59 -17.56
CA LEU A 100 8.30 -4.84 -17.42
C LEU A 100 9.31 -5.70 -16.67
N LYS A 101 10.56 -5.67 -17.11
CA LYS A 101 11.67 -6.41 -16.49
C LYS A 101 12.67 -5.44 -15.91
N ASP A 102 13.32 -5.89 -14.84
CA ASP A 102 14.44 -5.19 -14.20
C ASP A 102 14.09 -3.75 -13.80
N VAL A 103 12.89 -3.60 -13.24
CA VAL A 103 12.40 -2.31 -12.72
C VAL A 103 13.14 -1.98 -11.45
N VAL A 104 13.80 -0.84 -11.42
CA VAL A 104 14.47 -0.32 -10.22
C VAL A 104 13.58 0.71 -9.56
N ILE A 105 13.28 0.48 -8.29
CA ILE A 105 12.54 1.40 -7.43
C ILE A 105 13.46 1.81 -6.28
N GLU A 106 13.53 3.09 -5.99
CA GLU A 106 14.18 3.63 -4.79
C GLU A 106 13.10 4.23 -3.90
N ALA A 107 12.96 3.68 -2.71
CA ALA A 107 11.99 4.12 -1.71
C ALA A 107 12.69 4.85 -0.57
N PHE A 108 12.41 6.13 -0.43
CA PHE A 108 12.91 6.99 0.65
C PHE A 108 11.83 7.12 1.70
N VAL A 109 12.17 6.83 2.94
CA VAL A 109 11.23 6.90 4.06
C VAL A 109 11.66 8.02 4.99
N ALA A 110 10.76 8.95 5.24
CA ALA A 110 10.87 9.95 6.28
C ALA A 110 9.83 9.68 7.37
N ASP A 111 10.28 9.52 8.59
CA ASP A 111 9.46 9.23 9.77
C ASP A 111 9.56 10.37 10.77
N SER A 112 8.44 10.83 11.26
CA SER A 112 8.37 11.91 12.23
C SER A 112 7.27 11.67 13.26
N LEU A 113 7.58 11.93 14.51
CA LEU A 113 6.63 11.90 15.62
C LEU A 113 6.44 13.32 16.15
N SER A 114 5.22 13.84 16.10
CA SER A 114 4.86 15.15 16.59
C SER A 114 3.69 15.05 17.59
N GLY A 115 4.00 15.15 18.88
CA GLY A 115 3.03 14.87 19.94
C GLY A 115 2.56 13.41 19.86
N ASP A 116 1.24 13.23 19.75
CA ASP A 116 0.61 11.90 19.66
C ASP A 116 0.35 11.47 18.20
N ARG A 117 0.90 12.17 17.22
CA ARG A 117 0.74 11.83 15.80
C ARG A 117 2.08 11.43 15.20
N ARG A 118 2.09 10.26 14.56
CA ARG A 118 3.20 9.79 13.75
C ARG A 118 2.85 9.96 12.28
N ASP A 119 3.73 10.60 11.54
CA ASP A 119 3.62 10.78 10.10
C ASP A 119 4.83 10.13 9.41
N ILE A 120 4.55 9.23 8.48
CA ILE A 120 5.55 8.56 7.65
C ILE A 120 5.32 9.00 6.21
N ARG A 121 6.36 9.49 5.56
CA ARG A 121 6.34 9.82 4.14
C ARG A 121 7.22 8.85 3.39
N VAL A 122 6.71 8.34 2.28
CA VAL A 122 7.46 7.49 1.35
C VAL A 122 7.48 8.16 -0.01
N ASP A 123 8.65 8.56 -0.46
CA ASP A 123 8.89 9.07 -1.81
C ASP A 123 9.47 7.93 -2.66
N ILE A 124 8.82 7.64 -3.78
CA ILE A 124 9.22 6.55 -4.69
C ILE A 124 9.85 7.13 -5.93
N HIS A 125 11.11 6.84 -6.12
CA HIS A 125 11.85 7.18 -7.33
C HIS A 125 11.91 5.96 -8.24
N TYR A 126 11.44 6.13 -9.46
CA TYR A 126 11.38 5.08 -10.47
C TYR A 126 12.09 5.53 -11.75
N ALA A 127 13.06 4.73 -12.16
CA ALA A 127 13.82 4.99 -13.40
C ALA A 127 13.09 4.38 -14.62
N GLY A 128 11.91 4.91 -14.98
CA GLY A 128 11.18 4.37 -16.13
C GLY A 128 10.09 5.30 -16.67
N MET A 129 9.44 4.83 -17.75
CA MET A 129 8.38 5.59 -18.40
C MET A 129 6.98 5.36 -17.80
N LEU A 130 6.83 4.38 -16.90
CA LEU A 130 5.53 4.02 -16.32
C LEU A 130 5.03 5.05 -15.33
N ILE A 131 5.88 5.39 -14.36
CA ILE A 131 5.56 6.34 -13.30
C ILE A 131 6.48 7.54 -13.44
N LYS A 132 5.91 8.73 -13.50
CA LYS A 132 6.65 9.98 -13.51
C LYS A 132 6.96 10.48 -12.11
N GLU A 133 6.01 10.28 -11.20
CA GLU A 133 6.08 10.73 -9.82
C GLU A 133 5.18 9.84 -8.97
N ALA A 134 5.66 9.37 -7.83
CA ALA A 134 4.86 8.67 -6.84
C ALA A 134 5.39 8.98 -5.45
N TYR A 135 4.48 9.33 -4.56
CA TYR A 135 4.76 9.48 -3.14
C TYR A 135 3.51 9.20 -2.34
N GLY A 136 3.70 8.83 -1.10
CA GLY A 136 2.61 8.63 -0.16
C GLY A 136 2.97 9.14 1.22
N SER A 137 1.97 9.43 2.00
CA SER A 137 2.09 9.60 3.44
C SER A 137 1.15 8.64 4.15
N PHE A 138 1.59 8.22 5.29
CA PHE A 138 0.85 7.37 6.19
C PHE A 138 0.90 7.99 7.57
N HIS A 139 -0.23 8.03 8.27
CA HIS A 139 -0.25 8.59 9.60
C HIS A 139 -1.01 7.70 10.59
N VAL A 140 -0.56 7.76 11.83
CA VAL A 140 -1.19 7.11 12.98
C VAL A 140 -1.40 8.17 14.05
N GLN A 141 -2.62 8.22 14.59
CA GLN A 141 -2.91 9.12 15.72
C GLN A 141 -3.93 8.48 16.66
N PRO A 142 -3.77 8.60 18.00
CA PRO A 142 -4.73 8.06 18.93
C PRO A 142 -6.06 8.82 18.85
N THR A 143 -7.15 8.09 18.93
CA THR A 143 -8.50 8.66 19.06
C THR A 143 -9.06 8.46 20.48
N SER A 144 -8.57 7.44 21.17
CA SER A 144 -8.79 7.18 22.59
C SER A 144 -7.63 6.35 23.17
N GLU A 145 -7.74 5.93 24.42
CA GLU A 145 -6.75 5.06 25.07
C GLU A 145 -6.57 3.71 24.32
N ASN A 146 -7.62 3.18 23.72
CA ASN A 146 -7.65 1.85 23.11
C ASN A 146 -7.94 1.87 21.60
N THR A 147 -8.04 3.04 21.00
CA THR A 147 -8.33 3.18 19.56
C THR A 147 -7.42 4.21 18.91
N ALA A 148 -7.11 3.98 17.67
CA ALA A 148 -6.33 4.88 16.83
C ALA A 148 -7.00 5.11 15.47
N LEU A 149 -6.64 6.21 14.83
CA LEU A 149 -6.92 6.47 13.42
C LEU A 149 -5.67 6.15 12.61
N ILE A 150 -5.85 5.37 11.58
CA ILE A 150 -4.84 5.16 10.54
C ILE A 150 -5.32 5.85 9.26
N GLY A 151 -4.48 6.68 8.69
CA GLY A 151 -4.74 7.33 7.42
C GLY A 151 -3.59 7.18 6.43
N MET A 152 -3.93 7.19 5.15
CA MET A 152 -2.99 7.10 4.05
C MET A 152 -3.41 8.05 2.92
N ASP A 153 -2.43 8.78 2.40
CA ASP A 153 -2.56 9.59 1.19
C ASP A 153 -1.54 9.11 0.16
N VAL A 154 -1.99 8.82 -1.04
CA VAL A 154 -1.14 8.34 -2.13
C VAL A 154 -1.31 9.23 -3.35
N HIS A 155 -0.19 9.67 -3.90
CA HIS A 155 -0.11 10.50 -5.08
C HIS A 155 0.66 9.76 -6.18
N ILE A 156 0.03 9.55 -7.33
CA ILE A 156 0.65 8.85 -8.47
C ILE A 156 0.43 9.64 -9.75
N LYS A 157 1.51 9.95 -10.44
CA LYS A 157 1.50 10.53 -11.78
C LYS A 157 2.14 9.57 -12.76
N PHE A 158 1.34 9.09 -13.68
CA PHE A 158 1.84 8.21 -14.72
C PHE A 158 2.60 8.96 -15.80
N GLY A 159 3.55 8.28 -16.42
CA GLY A 159 4.24 8.79 -17.60
C GLY A 159 3.26 9.02 -18.76
N TRP A 160 3.63 9.90 -19.70
CA TRP A 160 2.74 10.37 -20.77
C TRP A 160 2.11 9.23 -21.59
N PHE A 161 2.85 8.15 -21.82
CA PHE A 161 2.38 7.01 -22.59
C PHE A 161 1.28 6.23 -21.83
N PHE A 162 1.51 5.94 -20.56
CA PHE A 162 0.55 5.18 -19.74
C PHE A 162 -0.67 5.98 -19.35
N ARG A 163 -0.52 7.29 -19.22
CA ARG A 163 -1.64 8.18 -18.91
C ARG A 163 -2.78 8.10 -19.93
N ILE A 164 -2.49 7.71 -21.18
CA ILE A 164 -3.51 7.54 -22.21
C ILE A 164 -4.44 6.35 -21.88
N PHE A 165 -3.93 5.34 -21.21
CA PHE A 165 -4.65 4.11 -20.89
C PHE A 165 -5.25 4.09 -19.48
N ILE A 166 -4.77 4.96 -18.59
CA ILE A 166 -5.20 5.00 -17.20
C ILE A 166 -6.18 6.17 -17.01
N SER A 167 -7.46 5.90 -17.28
CA SER A 167 -8.52 6.83 -16.93
C SER A 167 -8.80 6.82 -15.42
N HIS A 168 -9.51 7.82 -14.91
CA HIS A 168 -9.95 7.85 -13.52
C HIS A 168 -10.68 6.56 -13.13
N LYS A 169 -11.57 6.07 -14.00
CA LYS A 169 -12.30 4.82 -13.79
C LYS A 169 -11.36 3.62 -13.66
N VAL A 170 -10.40 3.48 -14.58
CA VAL A 170 -9.43 2.37 -14.56
C VAL A 170 -8.57 2.44 -13.29
N TYR A 171 -8.15 3.64 -12.90
CA TYR A 171 -7.39 3.85 -11.67
C TYR A 171 -8.20 3.41 -10.44
N SER A 172 -9.41 3.92 -10.26
CA SER A 172 -10.27 3.57 -9.13
C SER A 172 -10.59 2.07 -9.10
N GLU A 173 -10.93 1.47 -10.22
CA GLU A 173 -11.22 0.03 -10.29
C GLU A 173 -9.98 -0.86 -10.06
N THR A 174 -8.77 -0.32 -10.19
CA THR A 174 -7.53 -1.11 -10.12
C THR A 174 -6.71 -0.81 -8.89
N ILE A 175 -6.63 0.43 -8.46
CA ILE A 175 -5.72 0.89 -7.42
C ILE A 175 -6.43 1.11 -6.08
N ASP A 176 -7.60 1.77 -6.09
CA ASP A 176 -8.26 2.18 -4.83
C ASP A 176 -8.50 1.00 -3.88
N TRP A 177 -9.06 -0.10 -4.38
CA TRP A 177 -9.33 -1.27 -3.54
C TRP A 177 -8.04 -1.91 -3.00
N ARG A 178 -6.92 -1.83 -3.76
CA ARG A 178 -5.61 -2.34 -3.31
C ARG A 178 -5.05 -1.51 -2.17
N LEU A 179 -5.17 -0.20 -2.28
CA LEU A 179 -4.78 0.71 -1.20
C LEU A 179 -5.63 0.50 0.05
N ALA A 180 -6.94 0.35 -0.14
CA ALA A 180 -7.83 0.01 0.96
C ALA A 180 -7.45 -1.31 1.63
N ARG A 181 -7.15 -2.34 0.85
CA ARG A 181 -6.73 -3.65 1.36
C ARG A 181 -5.42 -3.56 2.15
N PHE A 182 -4.47 -2.77 1.66
CA PHE A 182 -3.23 -2.52 2.37
C PHE A 182 -3.48 -1.91 3.75
N VAL A 183 -4.31 -0.87 3.86
CA VAL A 183 -4.64 -0.25 5.15
C VAL A 183 -5.42 -1.22 6.04
N GLN A 184 -6.32 -2.03 5.47
CA GLN A 184 -7.02 -3.09 6.22
C GLN A 184 -6.05 -4.14 6.79
N ASN A 185 -5.00 -4.50 6.03
CA ASN A 185 -3.98 -5.39 6.57
C ASN A 185 -3.25 -4.78 7.77
N LEU A 186 -2.88 -3.50 7.70
CA LEU A 186 -2.27 -2.80 8.82
C LEU A 186 -3.22 -2.74 10.03
N GLN A 187 -4.49 -2.45 9.81
CA GLN A 187 -5.52 -2.46 10.84
C GLN A 187 -5.60 -3.83 11.53
N LEU A 188 -5.79 -4.89 10.76
CA LEU A 188 -5.94 -6.25 11.27
C LEU A 188 -4.70 -6.70 12.06
N LEU A 189 -3.51 -6.39 11.55
CA LEU A 189 -2.26 -6.69 12.25
C LEU A 189 -2.15 -5.92 13.57
N ALA A 190 -2.53 -4.65 13.60
CA ALA A 190 -2.55 -3.85 14.83
C ALA A 190 -3.57 -4.37 15.86
N GLU A 191 -4.69 -4.94 15.40
CA GLU A 191 -5.71 -5.61 16.21
C GLU A 191 -5.32 -7.05 16.61
N GLY A 192 -4.11 -7.51 16.24
CA GLY A 192 -3.59 -8.84 16.58
C GLY A 192 -4.15 -9.97 15.72
N THR A 193 -4.73 -9.65 14.56
CA THR A 193 -5.26 -10.64 13.63
C THR A 193 -4.19 -11.02 12.61
N GLU A 194 -3.94 -12.32 12.48
CA GLU A 194 -3.07 -12.82 11.41
C GLU A 194 -3.76 -12.71 10.05
N VAL A 195 -3.06 -12.12 9.10
CA VAL A 195 -3.58 -11.87 7.74
C VAL A 195 -2.93 -12.86 6.77
N SER A 196 -3.75 -13.51 5.96
CA SER A 196 -3.28 -14.46 4.94
C SER A 196 -4.18 -14.39 3.69
N ASP A 197 -3.72 -14.94 2.59
CA ASP A 197 -4.54 -15.05 1.37
C ASP A 197 -5.82 -15.84 1.61
N ASP A 198 -5.77 -16.86 2.46
CA ASP A 198 -6.96 -17.65 2.79
C ASP A 198 -7.95 -16.88 3.67
N TYR A 199 -7.46 -16.00 4.55
CA TYR A 199 -8.33 -15.07 5.27
C TYR A 199 -9.14 -14.21 4.30
N TRP A 200 -8.46 -13.58 3.33
CA TRP A 200 -9.14 -12.73 2.36
C TRP A 200 -10.05 -13.48 1.40
N LYS A 201 -9.66 -14.66 0.93
CA LYS A 201 -10.54 -15.51 0.11
C LYS A 201 -11.85 -15.84 0.82
N LYS A 202 -11.79 -16.10 2.13
CA LYS A 202 -12.98 -16.36 2.94
C LYS A 202 -13.88 -15.13 3.00
N ILE A 203 -13.31 -13.95 3.33
CA ILE A 203 -14.07 -12.69 3.42
C ILE A 203 -14.72 -12.34 2.08
N ASP A 204 -13.97 -12.41 0.98
CA ASP A 204 -14.50 -12.07 -0.35
C ASP A 204 -15.62 -13.02 -0.80
N ASN A 205 -15.54 -14.30 -0.45
CA ASN A 205 -16.61 -15.25 -0.71
C ASN A 205 -17.89 -14.97 0.11
N GLU A 206 -17.75 -14.49 1.34
CA GLU A 206 -18.90 -14.12 2.19
C GLU A 206 -19.62 -12.86 1.69
N ILE A 207 -18.89 -11.93 1.06
CA ILE A 207 -19.47 -10.70 0.50
C ILE A 207 -20.20 -10.97 -0.82
N THR A 208 -19.79 -11.98 -1.57
CA THR A 208 -20.32 -12.29 -2.90
C THR A 208 -21.59 -13.17 -2.87
N ASN A 209 -21.90 -13.76 -1.73
CA ASN A 209 -23.11 -14.58 -1.50
C ASN A 209 -24.18 -13.81 -0.73
#